data_e6234acca1d81d914899bedf04f766bc
#
_entry.id   e6234acca1d81d914899bedf04f766bc
#
_cell.length_a   1.000
_cell.length_b   1.000
_cell.length_c   1.000
_cell.angle_alpha   90.00
_cell.angle_beta   90.00
_cell.angle_gamma   90.00
#
_symmetry.space_group_name_H-M   'P 1'
#
loop_
_entity.id
_entity.type
_entity.pdbx_description
1 polymer ?
#
loop_
_entity_poly.entity_id
_entity_poly.type
_entity_poly.pdbx_seq_one_letter_code
_entity_poly.pdbx_strand_id
1 'polypeptide(L)'
;MIACKETDVAILDNLERFLVSTLGKGVIRAKDTPNFIANRVGVFSMLATIHHAERLGIGFDTVDALTGSLIGRPKSATFRTADVVGLDTFAHVVNMMKDTLPDDPWHKYYVSPAWLKTLIEQGALGQKTRRGVYQKVGKDIQVLDVMTNAYRLSDGQADEGVLEILKNKNPAQRFAALHASTHPQAQFLWSIFRDSFHYCATHLAEIANNARDLDFAIRWGFGWDTGPFEIWQSAGWQQLASWIAGDIASGKAMSATPLPEIGRAHV
;
A
#
# COMPACT_ATOMS: atom_id res chain seq x y z
N MET A 1 -6.20 -18.10 -6.27
CA MET A 1 -7.11 -19.21 -5.89
C MET A 1 -6.95 -19.46 -4.40
N ILE A 2 -8.02 -19.81 -3.70
CA ILE A 2 -8.03 -20.01 -2.25
C ILE A 2 -8.65 -21.36 -1.99
N ALA A 3 -7.93 -22.24 -1.28
CA ALA A 3 -8.43 -23.53 -0.86
C ALA A 3 -8.97 -23.42 0.58
N CYS A 4 -10.19 -23.87 0.81
CA CYS A 4 -10.73 -24.12 2.14
C CYS A 4 -10.48 -25.58 2.54
N LYS A 5 -10.88 -25.98 3.75
CA LYS A 5 -10.65 -27.33 4.27
C LYS A 5 -11.31 -28.43 3.43
N GLU A 6 -12.41 -28.10 2.78
CA GLU A 6 -13.21 -29.02 1.96
C GLU A 6 -12.77 -29.06 0.49
N THR A 7 -11.80 -28.22 0.12
CA THR A 7 -11.35 -28.13 -1.29
C THR A 7 -10.50 -29.35 -1.64
N ASP A 8 -10.92 -30.09 -2.67
CA ASP A 8 -10.11 -31.15 -3.26
C ASP A 8 -8.90 -30.56 -4.00
N VAL A 9 -7.70 -30.93 -3.58
CA VAL A 9 -6.44 -30.45 -4.15
C VAL A 9 -6.32 -30.81 -5.65
N ALA A 10 -6.84 -31.97 -6.07
CA ALA A 10 -6.79 -32.36 -7.48
C ALA A 10 -7.65 -31.46 -8.37
N ILE A 11 -8.79 -30.99 -7.85
CA ILE A 11 -9.62 -29.99 -8.56
C ILE A 11 -8.87 -28.66 -8.66
N LEU A 12 -8.22 -28.25 -7.59
CA LEU A 12 -7.44 -27.01 -7.55
C LEU A 12 -6.28 -27.06 -8.58
N ASP A 13 -5.54 -28.17 -8.62
CA ASP A 13 -4.44 -28.40 -9.57
C ASP A 13 -4.92 -28.40 -11.03
N ASN A 14 -6.04 -29.04 -11.30
CA ASN A 14 -6.64 -29.06 -12.63
C ASN A 14 -7.13 -27.67 -13.06
N LEU A 15 -7.75 -26.93 -12.15
CA LEU A 15 -8.20 -25.55 -12.41
C LEU A 15 -7.01 -24.62 -12.67
N GLU A 16 -5.95 -24.71 -11.87
CA GLU A 16 -4.73 -23.93 -12.12
C GLU A 16 -4.14 -24.23 -13.47
N ARG A 17 -4.00 -25.52 -13.81
CA ARG A 17 -3.49 -25.94 -15.12
C ARG A 17 -4.34 -25.38 -16.27
N PHE A 18 -5.66 -25.44 -16.16
CA PHE A 18 -6.57 -24.87 -17.15
C PHE A 18 -6.41 -23.35 -17.26
N LEU A 19 -6.37 -22.64 -16.14
CA LEU A 19 -6.23 -21.18 -16.12
C LEU A 19 -4.90 -20.74 -16.74
N VAL A 20 -3.80 -21.43 -16.41
CA VAL A 20 -2.46 -21.11 -16.91
C VAL A 20 -2.29 -21.52 -18.37
N SER A 21 -2.57 -22.80 -18.70
CA SER A 21 -2.22 -23.35 -20.01
C SER A 21 -3.24 -22.99 -21.10
N THR A 22 -4.53 -22.90 -20.75
CA THR A 22 -5.60 -22.67 -21.73
C THR A 22 -5.97 -21.20 -21.82
N LEU A 23 -6.06 -20.51 -20.66
CA LEU A 23 -6.50 -19.13 -20.62
C LEU A 23 -5.36 -18.12 -20.49
N GLY A 24 -4.11 -18.56 -20.33
CA GLY A 24 -2.94 -17.69 -20.20
C GLY A 24 -3.00 -16.77 -18.97
N LYS A 25 -3.66 -17.19 -17.88
CA LYS A 25 -3.79 -16.40 -16.65
C LYS A 25 -2.67 -16.71 -15.67
N GLY A 26 -2.20 -15.69 -14.98
CA GLY A 26 -1.39 -15.89 -13.78
C GLY A 26 -2.26 -16.42 -12.64
N VAL A 27 -1.76 -17.40 -11.90
CA VAL A 27 -2.45 -17.99 -10.76
C VAL A 27 -1.58 -17.87 -9.52
N ILE A 28 -2.18 -17.42 -8.41
CA ILE A 28 -1.58 -17.39 -7.09
C ILE A 28 -2.48 -18.20 -6.16
N ARG A 29 -1.86 -19.11 -5.40
CA ARG A 29 -2.54 -19.84 -4.32
C ARG A 29 -2.39 -19.05 -3.03
N ALA A 30 -3.43 -18.33 -2.65
CA ALA A 30 -3.48 -17.61 -1.38
C ALA A 30 -4.02 -18.51 -0.28
N LYS A 31 -3.61 -18.25 0.95
CA LYS A 31 -4.20 -18.88 2.13
C LYS A 31 -5.56 -18.28 2.42
N ASP A 32 -6.44 -19.07 3.05
CA ASP A 32 -7.78 -18.64 3.45
C ASP A 32 -7.67 -17.81 4.74
N THR A 33 -7.31 -16.55 4.56
CA THR A 33 -7.12 -15.56 5.63
C THR A 33 -7.89 -14.28 5.33
N PRO A 34 -8.23 -13.47 6.34
CA PRO A 34 -8.95 -12.21 6.13
C PRO A 34 -8.29 -11.33 5.08
N ASN A 35 -9.06 -10.92 4.07
CA ASN A 35 -8.63 -10.10 2.92
C ASN A 35 -7.55 -10.72 2.03
N PHE A 36 -7.21 -11.98 2.22
CA PHE A 36 -6.22 -12.74 1.46
C PHE A 36 -4.85 -12.03 1.42
N ILE A 37 -4.23 -11.92 0.21
CA ILE A 37 -2.94 -11.26 0.05
C ILE A 37 -3.13 -9.81 -0.40
N ALA A 38 -3.72 -9.60 -1.59
CA ALA A 38 -3.70 -8.29 -2.25
C ALA A 38 -4.46 -7.22 -1.46
N ASN A 39 -5.69 -7.51 -1.03
CA ASN A 39 -6.46 -6.53 -0.26
C ASN A 39 -5.80 -6.27 1.10
N ARG A 40 -5.29 -7.30 1.78
CA ARG A 40 -4.65 -7.12 3.08
C ARG A 40 -3.43 -6.20 3.01
N VAL A 41 -2.49 -6.50 2.13
CA VAL A 41 -1.26 -5.71 1.94
C VAL A 41 -1.55 -4.36 1.28
N GLY A 42 -2.40 -4.33 0.25
CA GLY A 42 -2.69 -3.12 -0.50
C GLY A 42 -3.46 -2.10 0.34
N VAL A 43 -4.49 -2.52 1.08
CA VAL A 43 -5.25 -1.63 1.97
C VAL A 43 -4.37 -1.17 3.14
N PHE A 44 -3.54 -2.05 3.71
CA PHE A 44 -2.55 -1.63 4.70
C PHE A 44 -1.61 -0.55 4.14
N SER A 45 -1.09 -0.72 2.92
CA SER A 45 -0.24 0.29 2.28
C SER A 45 -0.95 1.63 2.11
N MET A 46 -2.25 1.63 1.82
CA MET A 46 -3.06 2.86 1.76
C MET A 46 -3.23 3.49 3.15
N LEU A 47 -3.50 2.70 4.18
CA LEU A 47 -3.61 3.18 5.56
C LEU A 47 -2.27 3.74 6.09
N ALA A 48 -1.15 3.09 5.78
CA ALA A 48 0.18 3.61 6.10
C ALA A 48 0.44 4.95 5.37
N THR A 49 0.04 5.06 4.11
CA THR A 49 0.14 6.29 3.33
C THR A 49 -0.69 7.42 3.97
N ILE A 50 -1.93 7.17 4.35
CA ILE A 50 -2.80 8.13 5.05
C ILE A 50 -2.17 8.56 6.36
N HIS A 51 -1.76 7.60 7.20
CA HIS A 51 -1.16 7.88 8.50
C HIS A 51 0.08 8.78 8.40
N HIS A 52 1.00 8.48 7.48
CA HIS A 52 2.21 9.27 7.33
C HIS A 52 1.96 10.61 6.64
N ALA A 53 0.99 10.72 5.74
CA ALA A 53 0.57 11.98 5.14
C ALA A 53 0.01 12.94 6.22
N GLU A 54 -0.89 12.46 7.06
CA GLU A 54 -1.44 13.23 8.18
C GLU A 54 -0.35 13.66 9.18
N ARG A 55 0.53 12.72 9.57
CA ARG A 55 1.64 13.00 10.50
C ARG A 55 2.60 14.06 9.99
N LEU A 56 2.84 14.12 8.69
CA LEU A 56 3.80 15.04 8.06
C LEU A 56 3.13 16.27 7.44
N GLY A 57 1.80 16.39 7.53
CA GLY A 57 1.06 17.52 6.98
C GLY A 57 1.09 17.60 5.45
N ILE A 58 1.16 16.46 4.75
CA ILE A 58 1.25 16.39 3.28
C ILE A 58 -0.16 16.27 2.71
N GLY A 59 -0.53 17.20 1.82
CA GLY A 59 -1.83 17.19 1.14
C GLY A 59 -2.02 15.99 0.21
N PHE A 60 -3.26 15.60 -0.02
CA PHE A 60 -3.60 14.38 -0.78
C PHE A 60 -3.13 14.41 -2.23
N ASP A 61 -3.14 15.56 -2.88
CA ASP A 61 -2.63 15.73 -4.24
C ASP A 61 -1.10 15.61 -4.30
N THR A 62 -0.39 16.12 -3.30
CA THR A 62 1.07 15.91 -3.18
C THR A 62 1.39 14.44 -2.91
N VAL A 63 0.60 13.76 -2.06
CA VAL A 63 0.72 12.31 -1.85
C VAL A 63 0.54 11.56 -3.17
N ASP A 64 -0.48 11.89 -3.96
CA ASP A 64 -0.71 11.24 -5.25
C ASP A 64 0.39 11.57 -6.27
N ALA A 65 0.96 12.77 -6.25
CA ALA A 65 2.13 13.10 -7.06
C ALA A 65 3.36 12.23 -6.71
N LEU A 66 3.52 11.87 -5.43
CA LEU A 66 4.63 11.06 -4.93
C LEU A 66 4.40 9.55 -5.09
N THR A 67 3.15 9.07 -4.93
CA THR A 67 2.84 7.63 -4.80
C THR A 67 2.30 6.99 -6.08
N GLY A 68 2.43 7.66 -7.21
CA GLY A 68 2.07 7.14 -8.53
C GLY A 68 3.25 6.49 -9.26
N SER A 69 3.37 6.82 -10.55
CA SER A 69 4.38 6.24 -11.46
C SER A 69 5.83 6.46 -11.00
N LEU A 70 6.09 7.47 -10.18
CA LEU A 70 7.43 7.76 -9.65
C LEU A 70 7.99 6.62 -8.78
N ILE A 71 7.12 5.83 -8.16
CA ILE A 71 7.50 4.70 -7.31
C ILE A 71 6.97 3.36 -7.84
N GLY A 72 6.64 3.29 -9.15
CA GLY A 72 6.18 2.05 -9.79
C GLY A 72 4.75 1.66 -9.43
N ARG A 73 3.88 2.62 -9.11
CA ARG A 73 2.44 2.40 -8.88
C ARG A 73 1.62 2.99 -10.02
N PRO A 74 0.34 2.61 -10.17
CA PRO A 74 -0.54 3.20 -11.20
C PRO A 74 -0.61 4.72 -11.13
N LYS A 75 -0.89 5.37 -12.26
CA LYS A 75 -1.05 6.84 -12.33
C LYS A 75 -2.15 7.38 -11.41
N SER A 76 -3.11 6.54 -11.03
CA SER A 76 -4.12 6.87 -10.03
C SER A 76 -3.56 7.01 -8.62
N ALA A 77 -2.32 6.60 -8.38
CA ALA A 77 -1.61 6.72 -7.11
C ALA A 77 -2.43 6.15 -5.90
N THR A 78 -2.57 6.89 -4.82
CA THR A 78 -3.25 6.40 -3.60
C THR A 78 -4.70 6.89 -3.53
N PHE A 79 -4.92 8.19 -3.50
CA PHE A 79 -6.27 8.76 -3.24
C PHE A 79 -7.17 8.71 -4.46
N ARG A 80 -6.62 8.89 -5.68
CA ARG A 80 -7.40 8.66 -6.90
C ARG A 80 -7.77 7.18 -7.06
N THR A 81 -6.92 6.26 -6.60
CA THR A 81 -7.26 4.82 -6.55
C THR A 81 -8.40 4.57 -5.57
N ALA A 82 -8.39 5.20 -4.39
CA ALA A 82 -9.52 5.11 -3.45
C ALA A 82 -10.83 5.60 -4.07
N ASP A 83 -10.80 6.70 -4.82
CA ASP A 83 -11.98 7.21 -5.55
C ASP A 83 -12.45 6.27 -6.67
N VAL A 84 -11.54 5.57 -7.35
CA VAL A 84 -11.89 4.57 -8.39
C VAL A 84 -12.55 3.34 -7.76
N VAL A 85 -11.97 2.82 -6.68
CA VAL A 85 -12.50 1.65 -5.94
C VAL A 85 -13.84 1.97 -5.31
N GLY A 86 -14.00 3.19 -4.85
CA GLY A 86 -15.13 3.67 -4.07
C GLY A 86 -14.80 3.74 -2.59
N LEU A 87 -15.01 4.92 -2.01
CA LEU A 87 -14.66 5.21 -0.61
C LEU A 87 -15.43 4.35 0.39
N ASP A 88 -16.68 4.01 0.09
CA ASP A 88 -17.48 3.06 0.86
C ASP A 88 -16.92 1.63 0.82
N THR A 89 -16.45 1.18 -0.34
CA THR A 89 -15.79 -0.12 -0.49
C THR A 89 -14.47 -0.14 0.29
N PHE A 90 -13.66 0.92 0.18
CA PHE A 90 -12.43 1.05 0.94
C PHE A 90 -12.70 1.01 2.45
N ALA A 91 -13.66 1.78 2.94
CA ALA A 91 -14.05 1.79 4.34
C ALA A 91 -14.57 0.42 4.82
N HIS A 92 -15.32 -0.30 3.97
CA HIS A 92 -15.79 -1.65 4.27
C HIS A 92 -14.62 -2.62 4.49
N VAL A 93 -13.60 -2.60 3.63
CA VAL A 93 -12.42 -3.45 3.77
C VAL A 93 -11.63 -3.09 5.03
N VAL A 94 -11.47 -1.80 5.34
CA VAL A 94 -10.81 -1.35 6.58
C VAL A 94 -11.56 -1.86 7.82
N ASN A 95 -12.89 -1.76 7.83
CA ASN A 95 -13.71 -2.27 8.94
C ASN A 95 -13.60 -3.80 9.05
N MET A 96 -13.61 -4.51 7.93
CA MET A 96 -13.39 -5.97 7.94
C MET A 96 -12.03 -6.32 8.56
N MET A 97 -10.94 -5.62 8.20
CA MET A 97 -9.63 -5.82 8.82
C MET A 97 -9.68 -5.58 10.33
N LYS A 98 -10.36 -4.51 10.76
CA LYS A 98 -10.53 -4.20 12.17
C LYS A 98 -11.24 -5.32 12.92
N ASP A 99 -12.32 -5.85 12.36
CA ASP A 99 -13.18 -6.81 13.04
C ASP A 99 -12.58 -8.23 13.04
N THR A 100 -11.82 -8.58 11.99
CA THR A 100 -11.29 -9.95 11.80
C THR A 100 -9.84 -10.13 12.20
N LEU A 101 -9.12 -9.05 12.51
CA LEU A 101 -7.69 -9.07 12.85
C LEU A 101 -7.43 -8.35 14.20
N PRO A 102 -8.09 -8.74 15.32
CA PRO A 102 -7.98 -8.02 16.59
C PRO A 102 -6.57 -8.08 17.20
N ASP A 103 -5.82 -9.14 16.94
CA ASP A 103 -4.47 -9.36 17.47
C ASP A 103 -3.35 -8.89 16.52
N ASP A 104 -3.70 -8.28 15.39
CA ASP A 104 -2.72 -7.77 14.44
C ASP A 104 -1.92 -6.61 15.05
N PRO A 105 -0.57 -6.61 14.98
CA PRO A 105 0.27 -5.55 15.55
C PRO A 105 -0.04 -4.15 15.03
N TRP A 106 -0.72 -4.02 13.90
CA TRP A 106 -1.17 -2.76 13.30
C TRP A 106 -2.67 -2.49 13.51
N HIS A 107 -3.37 -3.31 14.31
CA HIS A 107 -4.83 -3.21 14.52
C HIS A 107 -5.31 -1.78 14.81
N LYS A 108 -4.57 -1.02 15.61
CA LYS A 108 -4.90 0.37 15.96
C LYS A 108 -5.02 1.31 14.74
N TYR A 109 -4.46 0.93 13.59
CA TYR A 109 -4.55 1.69 12.35
C TYR A 109 -5.68 1.25 11.43
N TYR A 110 -6.37 0.16 11.73
CA TYR A 110 -7.54 -0.29 10.96
C TYR A 110 -8.78 0.54 11.34
N VAL A 111 -8.67 1.82 11.10
CA VAL A 111 -9.71 2.79 11.42
C VAL A 111 -9.91 3.70 10.22
N SER A 112 -11.17 3.83 9.77
CA SER A 112 -11.53 4.80 8.75
C SER A 112 -11.32 6.21 9.28
N PRO A 113 -10.50 7.06 8.62
CA PRO A 113 -10.27 8.44 9.03
C PRO A 113 -11.57 9.26 9.09
N ALA A 114 -11.58 10.34 9.86
CA ALA A 114 -12.77 11.19 10.02
C ALA A 114 -13.26 11.77 8.66
N TRP A 115 -12.32 12.25 7.83
CA TRP A 115 -12.63 12.79 6.51
C TRP A 115 -13.31 11.75 5.59
N LEU A 116 -12.90 10.48 5.68
CA LEU A 116 -13.49 9.39 4.89
C LEU A 116 -14.95 9.13 5.31
N LYS A 117 -15.21 9.10 6.62
CA LYS A 117 -16.57 8.96 7.15
C LYS A 117 -17.46 10.11 6.72
N THR A 118 -16.97 11.34 6.83
CA THR A 118 -17.69 12.54 6.39
C THR A 118 -18.03 12.49 4.90
N LEU A 119 -17.09 12.10 4.04
CA LEU A 119 -17.37 11.97 2.59
C LEU A 119 -18.46 10.92 2.33
N ILE A 120 -18.39 9.77 2.98
CA ILE A 120 -19.39 8.69 2.83
C ILE A 120 -20.78 9.17 3.29
N GLU A 121 -20.88 9.83 4.45
CA GLU A 121 -22.12 10.40 4.98
C GLU A 121 -22.74 11.44 4.02
N GLN A 122 -21.89 12.20 3.31
CA GLN A 122 -22.30 13.16 2.30
C GLN A 122 -22.65 12.52 0.92
N GLY A 123 -22.52 11.19 0.78
CA GLY A 123 -22.72 10.49 -0.48
C GLY A 123 -21.59 10.74 -1.51
N ALA A 124 -20.46 11.28 -1.08
CA ALA A 124 -19.27 11.51 -1.90
C ALA A 124 -18.41 10.24 -1.92
N LEU A 125 -18.74 9.29 -2.81
CA LEU A 125 -18.19 7.93 -2.80
C LEU A 125 -17.10 7.70 -3.86
N GLY A 126 -16.55 8.76 -4.44
CA GLY A 126 -15.54 8.68 -5.48
C GLY A 126 -16.12 8.81 -6.90
N GLN A 127 -15.48 8.15 -7.88
CA GLN A 127 -15.85 8.29 -9.29
C GLN A 127 -17.31 7.97 -9.59
N LYS A 128 -17.90 6.97 -8.95
CA LYS A 128 -19.29 6.55 -9.15
C LYS A 128 -20.31 7.64 -8.81
N THR A 129 -19.93 8.56 -7.92
CA THR A 129 -20.75 9.73 -7.55
C THR A 129 -20.18 11.04 -8.06
N ARG A 130 -19.09 11.00 -8.85
CA ARG A 130 -18.36 12.15 -9.39
C ARG A 130 -17.79 13.09 -8.31
N ARG A 131 -17.76 12.67 -7.08
CA ARG A 131 -17.24 13.38 -5.92
C ARG A 131 -16.70 12.36 -4.93
N GLY A 132 -15.48 12.59 -4.43
CA GLY A 132 -14.79 11.77 -3.46
C GLY A 132 -13.67 12.59 -2.81
N VAL A 133 -12.47 12.03 -2.70
CA VAL A 133 -11.28 12.82 -2.34
C VAL A 133 -11.02 13.90 -3.38
N TYR A 134 -11.28 13.58 -4.65
CA TYR A 134 -11.28 14.54 -5.74
C TYR A 134 -12.68 14.78 -6.29
N GLN A 135 -12.86 15.99 -6.83
CA GLN A 135 -14.03 16.33 -7.65
C GLN A 135 -13.60 17.20 -8.82
N LYS A 136 -14.43 17.21 -9.88
CA LYS A 136 -14.26 18.09 -11.03
C LYS A 136 -15.33 19.17 -11.02
N VAL A 137 -14.89 20.43 -11.04
CA VAL A 137 -15.79 21.60 -11.14
C VAL A 137 -15.43 22.35 -12.39
N GLY A 138 -16.29 22.31 -13.40
CA GLY A 138 -15.98 22.88 -14.71
C GLY A 138 -14.76 22.21 -15.35
N LYS A 139 -13.69 22.96 -15.52
CA LYS A 139 -12.40 22.47 -16.07
C LYS A 139 -11.40 22.08 -14.96
N ASP A 140 -11.66 22.48 -13.72
CA ASP A 140 -10.72 22.38 -12.62
C ASP A 140 -10.90 21.07 -11.86
N ILE A 141 -9.78 20.47 -11.48
CA ILE A 141 -9.74 19.35 -10.54
C ILE A 141 -9.49 19.93 -9.15
N GLN A 142 -10.39 19.61 -8.24
CA GLN A 142 -10.26 19.97 -6.84
C GLN A 142 -10.00 18.75 -5.98
N VAL A 143 -9.29 18.95 -4.88
CA VAL A 143 -8.94 17.94 -3.89
C VAL A 143 -9.43 18.37 -2.51
N LEU A 144 -9.84 17.41 -1.69
CA LEU A 144 -10.21 17.67 -0.31
C LEU A 144 -8.97 18.11 0.49
N ASP A 145 -9.06 19.24 1.15
CA ASP A 145 -8.12 19.66 2.17
C ASP A 145 -8.66 19.22 3.55
N VAL A 146 -7.91 18.33 4.20
CA VAL A 146 -8.33 17.72 5.48
C VAL A 146 -8.36 18.73 6.61
N MET A 147 -7.48 19.75 6.56
CA MET A 147 -7.38 20.75 7.62
C MET A 147 -8.57 21.69 7.64
N THR A 148 -9.05 22.07 6.46
CA THR A 148 -10.18 22.99 6.30
C THR A 148 -11.51 22.28 6.07
N ASN A 149 -11.47 20.98 5.79
CA ASN A 149 -12.61 20.17 5.36
C ASN A 149 -13.34 20.75 4.14
N ALA A 150 -12.59 21.40 3.26
CA ALA A 150 -13.10 22.06 2.05
C ALA A 150 -12.30 21.60 0.82
N TYR A 151 -12.90 21.73 -0.37
CA TYR A 151 -12.18 21.47 -1.62
C TYR A 151 -11.37 22.69 -2.05
N ARG A 152 -10.14 22.45 -2.46
CA ARG A 152 -9.25 23.43 -3.08
C ARG A 152 -8.75 22.94 -4.44
N LEU A 153 -8.15 23.82 -5.24
CA LEU A 153 -7.47 23.39 -6.49
C LEU A 153 -6.41 22.35 -6.18
N SER A 154 -6.35 21.32 -7.03
CA SER A 154 -5.34 20.26 -6.96
C SER A 154 -4.08 20.75 -7.70
N ASP A 155 -3.10 21.20 -6.96
CA ASP A 155 -1.82 21.76 -7.43
C ASP A 155 -0.60 21.12 -6.75
N GLY A 156 -0.81 20.07 -5.94
CA GLY A 156 0.25 19.36 -5.23
C GLY A 156 1.28 18.74 -6.17
N GLN A 157 2.55 18.95 -5.84
CA GLN A 157 3.69 18.48 -6.64
C GLN A 157 4.75 17.81 -5.76
N ALA A 158 5.52 16.93 -6.38
CA ALA A 158 6.73 16.43 -5.77
C ALA A 158 7.82 17.52 -5.83
N ASP A 159 8.54 17.69 -4.72
CA ASP A 159 9.68 18.60 -4.63
C ASP A 159 10.81 18.18 -5.59
N GLU A 160 11.51 19.15 -6.19
CA GLU A 160 12.57 18.88 -7.15
C GLU A 160 13.70 18.03 -6.59
N GLY A 161 14.11 18.28 -5.33
CA GLY A 161 15.14 17.49 -4.66
C GLY A 161 14.70 16.04 -4.43
N VAL A 162 13.41 15.81 -4.13
CA VAL A 162 12.85 14.47 -4.00
C VAL A 162 12.72 13.80 -5.37
N LEU A 163 12.35 14.53 -6.41
CA LEU A 163 12.35 14.01 -7.78
C LEU A 163 13.74 13.55 -8.23
N GLU A 164 14.80 14.27 -7.89
CA GLU A 164 16.18 13.86 -8.19
C GLU A 164 16.55 12.54 -7.46
N ILE A 165 16.14 12.38 -6.20
CA ILE A 165 16.31 11.11 -5.50
C ILE A 165 15.58 9.98 -6.23
N LEU A 166 14.32 10.19 -6.63
CA LEU A 166 13.50 9.17 -7.29
C LEU A 166 13.96 8.82 -8.70
N LYS A 167 14.60 9.75 -9.43
CA LYS A 167 15.20 9.49 -10.74
C LYS A 167 16.44 8.61 -10.69
N ASN A 168 17.06 8.42 -9.54
CA ASN A 168 18.24 7.57 -9.41
C ASN A 168 17.87 6.12 -9.78
N LYS A 169 18.51 5.59 -10.82
CA LYS A 169 18.25 4.26 -11.35
C LYS A 169 18.80 3.13 -10.46
N ASN A 170 19.72 3.44 -9.54
CA ASN A 170 20.22 2.47 -8.57
C ASN A 170 19.29 2.43 -7.35
N PRO A 171 18.54 1.34 -7.12
CA PRO A 171 17.59 1.26 -6.01
C PRO A 171 18.25 1.42 -4.64
N ALA A 172 19.44 0.84 -4.42
CA ALA A 172 20.13 0.95 -3.14
C ALA A 172 20.51 2.40 -2.81
N GLN A 173 21.05 3.15 -3.79
CA GLN A 173 21.37 4.57 -3.61
C GLN A 173 20.09 5.42 -3.42
N ARG A 174 19.03 5.11 -4.16
CA ARG A 174 17.75 5.81 -4.01
C ARG A 174 17.18 5.64 -2.59
N PHE A 175 17.15 4.43 -2.06
CA PHE A 175 16.66 4.18 -0.70
C PHE A 175 17.59 4.76 0.37
N ALA A 176 18.91 4.74 0.16
CA ALA A 176 19.86 5.41 1.06
C ALA A 176 19.60 6.92 1.12
N ALA A 177 19.36 7.56 -0.02
CA ALA A 177 19.03 8.98 -0.09
C ALA A 177 17.68 9.32 0.57
N LEU A 178 16.65 8.49 0.36
CA LEU A 178 15.36 8.67 1.05
C LEU A 178 15.50 8.55 2.57
N HIS A 179 16.24 7.53 3.04
CA HIS A 179 16.45 7.31 4.47
C HIS A 179 17.26 8.44 5.14
N ALA A 180 18.28 8.96 4.47
CA ALA A 180 19.15 10.01 4.98
C ALA A 180 18.54 11.43 4.89
N SER A 181 17.56 11.64 4.04
CA SER A 181 16.96 12.95 3.81
C SER A 181 16.12 13.40 5.00
N THR A 182 16.19 14.71 5.32
CA THR A 182 15.32 15.36 6.30
C THR A 182 14.09 16.04 5.65
N HIS A 183 13.99 16.01 4.31
CA HIS A 183 12.87 16.61 3.59
C HIS A 183 11.57 15.85 3.88
N PRO A 184 10.46 16.53 4.22
CA PRO A 184 9.21 15.86 4.63
C PRO A 184 8.68 14.84 3.61
N GLN A 185 8.73 15.15 2.31
CA GLN A 185 8.28 14.23 1.26
C GLN A 185 9.19 12.99 1.13
N ALA A 186 10.51 13.13 1.33
CA ALA A 186 11.42 11.99 1.33
C ALA A 186 11.22 11.12 2.58
N GLN A 187 11.03 11.74 3.76
CA GLN A 187 10.68 11.04 4.99
C GLN A 187 9.34 10.32 4.89
N PHE A 188 8.37 10.90 4.21
CA PHE A 188 7.09 10.28 3.88
C PHE A 188 7.30 9.01 3.04
N LEU A 189 8.04 9.11 1.94
CA LEU A 189 8.32 7.97 1.06
C LEU A 189 9.07 6.86 1.80
N TRP A 190 10.13 7.20 2.56
CA TRP A 190 10.80 6.22 3.39
C TRP A 190 9.83 5.52 4.36
N SER A 191 9.00 6.29 5.05
CA SER A 191 8.09 5.77 6.06
C SER A 191 7.07 4.79 5.48
N ILE A 192 6.47 5.09 4.32
CA ILE A 192 5.49 4.19 3.70
C ILE A 192 6.14 2.90 3.17
N PHE A 193 7.37 2.97 2.65
CA PHE A 193 8.11 1.78 2.23
C PHE A 193 8.51 0.93 3.43
N ARG A 194 9.10 1.55 4.46
CA ARG A 194 9.50 0.88 5.71
C ARG A 194 8.35 0.08 6.31
N ASP A 195 7.19 0.73 6.51
CA ASP A 195 6.07 0.07 7.18
C ASP A 195 5.39 -0.95 6.27
N SER A 196 5.38 -0.75 4.94
CA SER A 196 4.90 -1.76 3.99
C SER A 196 5.79 -3.00 4.00
N PHE A 197 7.12 -2.83 3.99
CA PHE A 197 8.06 -3.96 4.07
C PHE A 197 7.95 -4.70 5.39
N HIS A 198 7.87 -3.97 6.50
CA HIS A 198 7.70 -4.52 7.83
C HIS A 198 6.42 -5.36 7.92
N TYR A 199 5.30 -4.82 7.45
CA TYR A 199 4.01 -5.52 7.39
C TYR A 199 4.08 -6.79 6.55
N CYS A 200 4.61 -6.69 5.32
CA CYS A 200 4.75 -7.83 4.43
C CYS A 200 5.61 -8.94 5.04
N ALA A 201 6.73 -8.60 5.65
CA ALA A 201 7.62 -9.57 6.29
C ALA A 201 6.94 -10.28 7.47
N THR A 202 6.25 -9.52 8.33
CA THR A 202 5.57 -10.06 9.51
C THR A 202 4.45 -11.03 9.13
N HIS A 203 3.69 -10.71 8.09
CA HIS A 203 2.51 -11.50 7.71
C HIS A 203 2.75 -12.52 6.58
N LEU A 204 3.95 -12.56 5.98
CA LEU A 204 4.22 -13.42 4.82
C LEU A 204 3.78 -14.87 5.07
N ALA A 205 4.24 -15.48 6.16
CA ALA A 205 3.95 -16.87 6.48
C ALA A 205 2.46 -17.15 6.75
N GLU A 206 1.71 -16.13 7.17
CA GLU A 206 0.28 -16.23 7.43
C GLU A 206 -0.55 -16.18 6.12
N ILE A 207 -0.22 -15.28 5.20
CA ILE A 207 -1.08 -14.94 4.05
C ILE A 207 -0.66 -15.56 2.72
N ALA A 208 0.62 -15.93 2.58
CA ALA A 208 1.17 -16.45 1.33
C ALA A 208 2.06 -17.69 1.59
N ASN A 209 2.38 -18.42 0.53
CA ASN A 209 3.31 -19.54 0.62
C ASN A 209 4.77 -19.11 0.50
N ASN A 210 5.01 -17.99 -0.19
CA ASN A 210 6.34 -17.42 -0.42
C ASN A 210 6.23 -15.93 -0.80
N ALA A 211 7.36 -15.24 -0.81
CA ALA A 211 7.45 -13.81 -1.16
C ALA A 211 7.00 -13.52 -2.59
N ARG A 212 7.30 -14.42 -3.54
CA ARG A 212 6.91 -14.26 -4.95
C ARG A 212 5.39 -14.20 -5.12
N ASP A 213 4.64 -15.05 -4.42
CA ASP A 213 3.19 -15.08 -4.50
C ASP A 213 2.59 -13.76 -3.95
N LEU A 214 3.17 -13.22 -2.88
CA LEU A 214 2.77 -11.92 -2.35
C LEU A 214 3.07 -10.80 -3.35
N ASP A 215 4.26 -10.77 -3.94
CA ASP A 215 4.66 -9.77 -4.92
C ASP A 215 3.75 -9.80 -6.15
N PHE A 216 3.48 -10.97 -6.71
CA PHE A 216 2.56 -11.10 -7.84
C PHE A 216 1.11 -10.73 -7.47
N ALA A 217 0.65 -11.02 -6.26
CA ALA A 217 -0.67 -10.61 -5.81
C ALA A 217 -0.81 -9.08 -5.81
N ILE A 218 0.21 -8.36 -5.37
CA ILE A 218 0.23 -6.89 -5.38
C ILE A 218 0.39 -6.35 -6.79
N ARG A 219 1.28 -6.91 -7.60
CA ARG A 219 1.48 -6.49 -9.00
C ARG A 219 0.20 -6.64 -9.81
N TRP A 220 -0.49 -7.76 -9.70
CA TRP A 220 -1.69 -8.03 -10.50
C TRP A 220 -2.96 -7.45 -9.86
N GLY A 221 -3.05 -7.41 -8.54
CA GLY A 221 -4.22 -6.90 -7.83
C GLY A 221 -4.27 -5.38 -7.72
N PHE A 222 -3.12 -4.73 -7.52
CA PHE A 222 -3.00 -3.28 -7.38
C PHE A 222 -2.30 -2.59 -8.55
N GLY A 223 -1.86 -3.34 -9.56
CA GLY A 223 -1.21 -2.82 -10.75
C GLY A 223 0.17 -2.20 -10.48
N TRP A 224 0.90 -2.67 -9.47
CA TRP A 224 2.26 -2.20 -9.21
C TRP A 224 3.24 -2.83 -10.21
N ASP A 225 4.26 -2.09 -10.61
CA ASP A 225 5.32 -2.57 -11.51
C ASP A 225 6.14 -3.68 -10.85
N THR A 226 6.43 -3.52 -9.55
CA THR A 226 7.22 -4.44 -8.73
C THR A 226 6.55 -4.66 -7.37
N GLY A 227 6.68 -5.88 -6.84
CA GLY A 227 6.15 -6.20 -5.52
C GLY A 227 7.02 -5.73 -4.37
N PRO A 228 6.52 -5.74 -3.13
CA PRO A 228 7.25 -5.25 -1.95
C PRO A 228 8.60 -5.94 -1.74
N PHE A 229 8.70 -7.25 -1.87
CA PHE A 229 9.94 -7.98 -1.69
C PHE A 229 10.90 -7.80 -2.87
N GLU A 230 10.40 -7.71 -4.12
CA GLU A 230 11.22 -7.35 -5.28
C GLU A 230 11.88 -5.99 -5.10
N ILE A 231 11.13 -4.98 -4.62
CA ILE A 231 11.67 -3.64 -4.32
C ILE A 231 12.74 -3.75 -3.22
N TRP A 232 12.42 -4.41 -2.13
CA TRP A 232 13.31 -4.55 -0.98
C TRP A 232 14.62 -5.25 -1.36
N GLN A 233 14.53 -6.36 -2.10
CA GLN A 233 15.69 -7.11 -2.58
C GLN A 233 16.57 -6.25 -3.50
N SER A 234 15.98 -5.56 -4.47
CA SER A 234 16.72 -4.71 -5.43
C SER A 234 17.43 -3.52 -4.75
N ALA A 235 16.88 -3.07 -3.63
CA ALA A 235 17.44 -1.96 -2.84
C ALA A 235 18.53 -2.39 -1.82
N GLY A 236 18.85 -3.68 -1.74
CA GLY A 236 19.80 -4.20 -0.76
C GLY A 236 19.12 -4.58 0.56
N TRP A 237 18.52 -5.76 0.58
CA TRP A 237 17.62 -6.20 1.65
C TRP A 237 18.23 -6.15 3.07
N GLN A 238 19.51 -6.49 3.23
CA GLN A 238 20.19 -6.48 4.54
C GLN A 238 20.27 -5.08 5.12
N GLN A 239 20.66 -4.11 4.29
CA GLN A 239 20.78 -2.72 4.72
C GLN A 239 19.43 -2.13 5.08
N LEU A 240 18.40 -2.38 4.26
CA LEU A 240 17.05 -1.92 4.56
C LEU A 240 16.51 -2.58 5.83
N ALA A 241 16.73 -3.89 6.02
CA ALA A 241 16.34 -4.59 7.24
C ALA A 241 16.96 -3.96 8.49
N SER A 242 18.26 -3.59 8.43
CA SER A 242 18.95 -2.89 9.51
C SER A 242 18.31 -1.53 9.82
N TRP A 243 18.00 -0.73 8.80
CA TRP A 243 17.33 0.57 8.99
C TRP A 243 15.93 0.42 9.55
N ILE A 244 15.15 -0.56 9.04
CA ILE A 244 13.81 -0.86 9.55
C ILE A 244 13.87 -1.26 11.02
N ALA A 245 14.78 -2.16 11.41
CA ALA A 245 14.97 -2.58 12.79
C ALA A 245 15.36 -1.40 13.70
N GLY A 246 16.24 -0.51 13.23
CA GLY A 246 16.61 0.73 13.95
C GLY A 246 15.41 1.68 14.13
N ASP A 247 14.58 1.83 13.10
CA ASP A 247 13.38 2.66 13.18
C ASP A 247 12.30 2.04 14.08
N ILE A 248 12.17 0.71 14.11
CA ILE A 248 11.30 0.01 15.08
C ILE A 248 11.79 0.29 16.51
N ALA A 249 13.07 0.09 16.78
CA ALA A 249 13.66 0.29 18.10
C ALA A 249 13.55 1.75 18.58
N SER A 250 13.60 2.73 17.66
CA SER A 250 13.46 4.16 17.97
C SER A 250 12.02 4.65 17.99
N GLY A 251 11.02 3.78 17.80
CA GLY A 251 9.59 4.14 17.82
C GLY A 251 9.13 4.95 16.60
N LYS A 252 9.86 4.95 15.49
CA LYS A 252 9.48 5.64 14.25
C LYS A 252 8.55 4.82 13.37
N ALA A 253 8.59 3.48 13.48
CA ALA A 253 7.72 2.58 12.74
C ALA A 253 6.31 2.57 13.31
N MET A 254 5.32 2.20 12.48
CA MET A 254 3.92 2.09 12.91
C MET A 254 3.70 0.99 13.95
N SER A 255 4.52 -0.05 13.96
CA SER A 255 4.47 -1.13 14.95
C SER A 255 5.82 -1.33 15.64
N ALA A 256 5.77 -1.71 16.91
CA ALA A 256 6.94 -2.11 17.69
C ALA A 256 7.27 -3.60 17.56
N THR A 257 6.49 -4.35 16.79
CA THR A 257 6.76 -5.78 16.53
C THR A 257 8.15 -5.93 15.91
N PRO A 258 9.01 -6.83 16.41
CA PRO A 258 10.31 -7.05 15.81
C PRO A 258 10.18 -7.50 14.35
N LEU A 259 11.12 -7.05 13.53
CA LEU A 259 11.23 -7.55 12.17
C LEU A 259 11.54 -9.06 12.23
N PRO A 260 10.80 -9.93 11.55
CA PRO A 260 11.10 -11.35 11.51
C PRO A 260 12.52 -11.60 10.98
N GLU A 261 13.15 -12.70 11.37
CA GLU A 261 14.40 -13.13 10.75
C GLU A 261 14.16 -13.36 9.26
N ILE A 262 14.72 -12.48 8.43
CA ILE A 262 14.61 -12.56 6.98
C ILE A 262 15.76 -13.44 6.51
N GLY A 263 15.48 -14.74 6.36
CA GLY A 263 16.40 -15.68 5.76
C GLY A 263 16.38 -15.63 4.23
N ARG A 264 17.35 -16.31 3.58
CA ARG A 264 17.37 -16.47 2.11
C ARG A 264 16.11 -17.06 1.49
N ALA A 265 15.24 -17.67 2.30
CA ALA A 265 13.97 -18.23 1.85
C ALA A 265 12.84 -17.19 1.69
N HIS A 266 13.05 -15.96 2.14
CA HIS A 266 12.05 -14.88 2.10
C HIS A 266 12.36 -13.84 1.02
N VAL A 267 13.47 -13.99 0.27
CA VAL A 267 13.93 -13.01 -0.71
C VAL A 267 14.14 -13.68 -2.06
#